data_62d0703a2446975eec5413437589e395
#
_entry.id   62d0703a2446975eec5413437589e395
#
_cell.length_a   1.000
_cell.length_b   1.000
_cell.length_c   1.000
_cell.angle_alpha   90.00
_cell.angle_beta   90.00
_cell.angle_gamma   90.00
#
_symmetry.space_group_name_H-M   'P 1'
#
loop_
_entity.id
_entity.type
_entity.pdbx_description
1 polymer ?
#
loop_
_entity_poly.entity_id
_entity_poly.type
_entity_poly.pdbx_seq_one_letter_code
_entity_poly.pdbx_strand_id
1 'polypeptide(L)'
;MYKRQTIKKVTDDVDNLKMNTAIAAMMTMVNELSANGVTKGDMKYLILLLNPFAPHITEELWEMLGFAAQTGKMCCQAEWPAYDESKTVASTVDMAVQVNGKLKGTITMPADSEEKAVVDAALAVEKVQKATEGMKIVKTILVKNRLVNLIVKPQ
;
A
#
# COMPACT_ATOMS: atom_id res chain seq x y z
N MET A 1 -2.65 -1.13 -8.44
CA MET A 1 -1.80 -1.70 -7.38
C MET A 1 -2.59 -1.93 -6.10
N TYR A 2 -3.26 -0.95 -5.60
CA TYR A 2 -4.01 -0.93 -4.34
C TYR A 2 -5.02 -2.10 -4.17
N LYS A 3 -5.85 -2.37 -5.18
CA LYS A 3 -6.86 -3.46 -5.16
C LYS A 3 -6.29 -4.83 -4.77
N ARG A 4 -5.15 -5.21 -5.36
CA ARG A 4 -4.54 -6.53 -5.11
C ARG A 4 -4.02 -6.66 -3.69
N GLN A 5 -3.44 -5.57 -3.15
CA GLN A 5 -3.00 -5.51 -1.76
C GLN A 5 -4.18 -5.63 -0.80
N THR A 6 -5.32 -4.98 -1.11
CA THR A 6 -6.53 -5.10 -0.30
C THR A 6 -7.10 -6.51 -0.37
N ILE A 7 -7.17 -7.14 -1.56
CA ILE A 7 -7.65 -8.52 -1.71
C ILE A 7 -6.80 -9.46 -0.85
N LYS A 8 -5.46 -9.40 -0.98
CA LYS A 8 -4.54 -10.19 -0.15
C LYS A 8 -4.78 -9.95 1.34
N LYS A 9 -4.79 -8.68 1.76
CA LYS A 9 -4.95 -8.31 3.17
C LYS A 9 -6.27 -8.81 3.77
N VAL A 10 -7.38 -8.64 3.03
CA VAL A 10 -8.70 -9.10 3.49
C VAL A 10 -8.76 -10.62 3.51
N THR A 11 -8.19 -11.30 2.53
CA THR A 11 -8.12 -12.78 2.51
C THR A 11 -7.36 -13.29 3.74
N ASP A 12 -6.14 -12.79 3.96
CA ASP A 12 -5.31 -13.19 5.11
C ASP A 12 -6.00 -12.88 6.46
N ASP A 13 -6.70 -11.75 6.55
CA ASP A 13 -7.40 -11.35 7.77
C ASP A 13 -8.66 -12.20 8.03
N VAL A 14 -9.42 -12.56 7.00
CA VAL A 14 -10.58 -13.45 7.12
C VAL A 14 -10.14 -14.85 7.53
N ASP A 15 -9.10 -15.39 6.91
CA ASP A 15 -8.55 -16.72 7.23
C ASP A 15 -8.04 -16.80 8.68
N ASN A 16 -7.55 -15.67 9.20
CA ASN A 16 -7.06 -15.55 10.58
C ASN A 16 -8.10 -14.99 11.57
N LEU A 17 -9.36 -14.87 11.17
CA LEU A 17 -10.47 -14.31 11.98
C LEU A 17 -10.23 -12.88 12.48
N LYS A 18 -9.44 -12.10 11.77
CA LYS A 18 -9.13 -10.69 12.07
C LYS A 18 -10.12 -9.74 11.39
N MET A 19 -11.40 -9.88 11.69
CA MET A 19 -12.49 -9.18 11.01
C MET A 19 -12.37 -7.66 11.06
N ASN A 20 -11.91 -7.08 12.19
CA ASN A 20 -11.74 -5.63 12.34
C ASN A 20 -10.70 -5.05 11.37
N THR A 21 -9.58 -5.75 11.16
CA THR A 21 -8.52 -5.31 10.24
C THR A 21 -8.92 -5.51 8.78
N ALA A 22 -9.70 -6.54 8.48
CA ALA A 22 -10.31 -6.73 7.16
C ALA A 22 -11.26 -5.57 6.81
N ILE A 23 -12.15 -5.17 7.74
CA ILE A 23 -13.05 -4.03 7.56
C ILE A 23 -12.25 -2.75 7.35
N ALA A 24 -11.23 -2.49 8.17
CA ALA A 24 -10.37 -1.31 8.03
C ALA A 24 -9.67 -1.25 6.65
N ALA A 25 -9.23 -2.39 6.12
CA ALA A 25 -8.63 -2.47 4.79
C ALA A 25 -9.66 -2.15 3.68
N MET A 26 -10.90 -2.63 3.81
CA MET A 26 -11.98 -2.30 2.88
C MET A 26 -12.39 -0.83 2.96
N MET A 27 -12.44 -0.22 4.15
CA MET A 27 -12.68 1.22 4.32
C MET A 27 -11.60 2.06 3.62
N THR A 28 -10.36 1.67 3.74
CA THR A 28 -9.25 2.32 3.04
C THR A 28 -9.43 2.20 1.52
N MET A 29 -9.82 1.03 1.02
CA MET A 29 -10.13 0.82 -0.41
C MET A 29 -11.26 1.73 -0.88
N VAL A 30 -12.33 1.89 -0.10
CA VAL A 30 -13.46 2.78 -0.44
C VAL A 30 -12.97 4.24 -0.55
N ASN A 31 -12.15 4.70 0.39
CA ASN A 31 -11.61 6.06 0.36
C ASN A 31 -10.74 6.30 -0.88
N GLU A 32 -9.87 5.35 -1.23
CA GLU A 32 -9.03 5.42 -2.43
C GLU A 32 -9.88 5.43 -3.73
N LEU A 33 -10.91 4.58 -3.81
CA LEU A 33 -11.81 4.54 -4.94
C LEU A 33 -12.62 5.85 -5.08
N SER A 34 -13.05 6.41 -3.95
CA SER A 34 -13.76 7.69 -3.94
C SER A 34 -12.91 8.86 -4.41
N ALA A 35 -11.61 8.84 -4.09
CA ALA A 35 -10.67 9.90 -4.50
C ALA A 35 -10.23 9.78 -5.96
N ASN A 36 -10.08 8.56 -6.49
CA ASN A 36 -9.46 8.30 -7.79
C ASN A 36 -10.46 7.88 -8.88
N GLY A 37 -11.74 7.79 -8.53
CA GLY A 37 -12.80 7.28 -9.41
C GLY A 37 -12.98 5.76 -9.28
N VAL A 38 -14.20 5.31 -9.53
CA VAL A 38 -14.64 3.93 -9.35
C VAL A 38 -15.00 3.31 -10.69
N THR A 39 -14.49 2.14 -10.99
CA THR A 39 -14.94 1.33 -12.13
C THR A 39 -15.90 0.24 -11.68
N LYS A 40 -16.70 -0.29 -12.62
CA LYS A 40 -17.58 -1.44 -12.34
C LYS A 40 -16.79 -2.66 -11.84
N GLY A 41 -15.57 -2.86 -12.36
CA GLY A 41 -14.67 -3.93 -11.90
C GLY A 41 -14.19 -3.73 -10.47
N ASP A 42 -13.97 -2.48 -10.03
CA ASP A 42 -13.61 -2.18 -8.65
C ASP A 42 -14.73 -2.51 -7.68
N MET A 43 -15.96 -2.12 -8.04
CA MET A 43 -17.16 -2.45 -7.27
C MET A 43 -17.36 -3.95 -7.15
N LYS A 44 -17.11 -4.71 -8.22
CA LYS A 44 -17.19 -6.17 -8.16
C LYS A 44 -16.29 -6.76 -7.06
N TYR A 45 -15.03 -6.34 -7.00
CA TYR A 45 -14.09 -6.83 -5.97
C TYR A 45 -14.51 -6.39 -4.57
N LEU A 46 -14.90 -5.12 -4.40
CA LEU A 46 -15.35 -4.62 -3.10
C LEU A 46 -16.56 -5.39 -2.57
N ILE A 47 -17.56 -5.65 -3.44
CA ILE A 47 -18.77 -6.39 -3.09
C ILE A 47 -18.43 -7.83 -2.67
N LEU A 48 -17.56 -8.51 -3.43
CA LEU A 48 -17.13 -9.87 -3.10
C LEU A 48 -16.40 -9.94 -1.75
N LEU A 49 -15.49 -8.99 -1.48
CA LEU A 49 -14.77 -8.93 -0.20
C LEU A 49 -15.69 -8.59 0.98
N LEU A 50 -16.73 -7.79 0.75
CA LEU A 50 -17.68 -7.37 1.76
C LEU A 50 -18.76 -8.44 2.04
N ASN A 51 -19.00 -9.36 1.12
CA ASN A 51 -20.10 -10.35 1.23
C ASN A 51 -20.10 -11.15 2.54
N PRO A 52 -18.96 -11.65 3.08
CA PRO A 52 -18.94 -12.35 4.36
C PRO A 52 -19.38 -11.51 5.57
N PHE A 53 -19.29 -10.18 5.46
CA PHE A 53 -19.61 -9.24 6.55
C PHE A 53 -21.04 -8.70 6.44
N ALA A 54 -21.53 -8.48 5.23
CA ALA A 54 -22.80 -7.85 4.96
C ALA A 54 -23.50 -8.48 3.75
N PRO A 55 -23.95 -9.75 3.84
CA PRO A 55 -24.44 -10.50 2.69
C PRO A 55 -25.68 -9.86 2.03
N HIS A 56 -26.62 -9.32 2.80
CA HIS A 56 -27.86 -8.76 2.24
C HIS A 56 -27.60 -7.56 1.30
N ILE A 57 -26.79 -6.60 1.76
CA ILE A 57 -26.49 -5.41 0.94
C ILE A 57 -25.61 -5.76 -0.27
N THR A 58 -24.73 -6.74 -0.14
CA THR A 58 -23.86 -7.15 -1.24
C THR A 58 -24.60 -7.92 -2.31
N GLU A 59 -25.60 -8.74 -1.96
CA GLU A 59 -26.46 -9.40 -2.93
C GLU A 59 -27.30 -8.38 -3.70
N GLU A 60 -27.88 -7.40 -3.02
CA GLU A 60 -28.64 -6.30 -3.67
C GLU A 60 -27.74 -5.51 -4.65
N LEU A 61 -26.56 -5.09 -4.21
CA LEU A 61 -25.59 -4.38 -5.07
C LEU A 61 -25.12 -5.25 -6.25
N TRP A 62 -24.97 -6.54 -6.06
CA TRP A 62 -24.58 -7.49 -7.09
C TRP A 62 -25.64 -7.57 -8.20
N GLU A 63 -26.90 -7.62 -7.82
CA GLU A 63 -28.03 -7.60 -8.76
C GLU A 63 -28.15 -6.24 -9.46
N MET A 64 -28.18 -5.13 -8.70
CA MET A 64 -28.28 -3.77 -9.23
C MET A 64 -27.20 -3.43 -10.26
N LEU A 65 -25.98 -3.89 -10.04
CA LEU A 65 -24.86 -3.70 -10.97
C LEU A 65 -24.86 -4.70 -12.14
N GLY A 66 -25.82 -5.61 -12.17
CA GLY A 66 -26.00 -6.57 -13.25
C GLY A 66 -24.98 -7.72 -13.24
N PHE A 67 -24.29 -7.96 -12.15
CA PHE A 67 -23.35 -9.09 -12.05
C PHE A 67 -24.09 -10.44 -11.99
N ALA A 68 -25.26 -10.48 -11.35
CA ALA A 68 -26.12 -11.66 -11.32
C ALA A 68 -26.51 -12.09 -12.75
N ALA A 69 -26.94 -11.14 -13.58
CA ALA A 69 -27.29 -11.39 -14.99
C ALA A 69 -26.09 -11.84 -15.84
N GLN A 70 -24.89 -11.32 -15.55
CA GLN A 70 -23.67 -11.67 -16.29
C GLN A 70 -23.12 -13.05 -15.92
N THR A 71 -23.22 -13.44 -14.66
CA THR A 71 -22.60 -14.67 -14.14
C THR A 71 -23.57 -15.82 -13.96
N GLY A 72 -24.87 -15.55 -13.92
CA GLY A 72 -25.91 -16.51 -13.57
C GLY A 72 -25.84 -16.97 -12.12
N LYS A 73 -25.11 -16.26 -11.25
CA LYS A 73 -24.83 -16.63 -9.86
C LYS A 73 -25.13 -15.47 -8.91
N MET A 74 -25.54 -15.79 -7.70
CA MET A 74 -25.59 -14.85 -6.57
C MET A 74 -24.17 -14.45 -6.14
N CYS A 75 -24.03 -13.34 -5.41
CA CYS A 75 -22.74 -12.90 -4.90
C CYS A 75 -22.07 -13.96 -4.01
N CYS A 76 -22.82 -14.56 -3.10
CA CYS A 76 -22.33 -15.63 -2.22
C CYS A 76 -21.90 -16.93 -2.94
N GLN A 77 -22.33 -17.11 -4.19
CA GLN A 77 -21.93 -18.24 -5.03
C GLN A 77 -20.76 -17.92 -5.97
N ALA A 78 -20.36 -16.66 -6.01
CA ALA A 78 -19.24 -16.22 -6.83
C ALA A 78 -17.92 -16.66 -6.20
N GLU A 79 -16.91 -16.86 -7.05
CA GLU A 79 -15.58 -17.23 -6.58
C GLU A 79 -14.92 -16.06 -5.82
N TRP A 80 -14.24 -16.40 -4.72
CA TRP A 80 -13.43 -15.43 -3.98
C TRP A 80 -12.34 -14.82 -4.88
N PRO A 81 -12.08 -13.52 -4.78
CA PRO A 81 -11.12 -12.87 -5.64
C PRO A 81 -9.71 -13.45 -5.48
N ALA A 82 -9.14 -13.96 -6.56
CA ALA A 82 -7.75 -14.37 -6.58
C ALA A 82 -6.81 -13.15 -6.70
N TYR A 83 -5.64 -13.24 -6.08
CA TYR A 83 -4.57 -12.26 -6.21
C TYR A 83 -3.25 -12.92 -6.61
N ASP A 84 -2.42 -12.17 -7.32
CA ASP A 84 -1.10 -12.60 -7.74
C ASP A 84 -0.08 -11.97 -6.79
N GLU A 85 0.60 -12.78 -5.98
CA GLU A 85 1.56 -12.31 -4.98
C GLU A 85 2.69 -11.48 -5.58
N SER A 86 3.19 -11.87 -6.75
CA SER A 86 4.26 -11.14 -7.43
C SER A 86 3.90 -9.70 -7.76
N LYS A 87 2.59 -9.41 -7.86
CA LYS A 87 2.04 -8.09 -8.18
C LYS A 87 1.48 -7.35 -6.97
N THR A 88 1.60 -7.91 -5.77
CA THR A 88 1.19 -7.25 -4.51
C THR A 88 2.33 -6.48 -3.86
N VAL A 89 3.58 -6.76 -4.23
CA VAL A 89 4.75 -6.01 -3.75
C VAL A 89 4.66 -4.59 -4.31
N ALA A 90 4.70 -3.60 -3.41
CA ALA A 90 4.79 -2.21 -3.82
C ALA A 90 6.08 -2.03 -4.62
N SER A 91 5.97 -1.57 -5.87
CA SER A 91 7.14 -1.31 -6.72
C SER A 91 7.96 -0.13 -6.19
N THR A 92 7.36 0.73 -5.39
CA THR A 92 8.01 1.89 -4.77
C THR A 92 7.62 1.99 -3.30
N VAL A 93 8.54 2.44 -2.47
CA VAL A 93 8.35 2.69 -1.02
C VAL A 93 8.82 4.09 -0.69
N ASP A 94 8.09 4.74 0.22
CA ASP A 94 8.49 6.02 0.78
C ASP A 94 9.42 5.78 1.96
N MET A 95 10.66 6.24 1.83
CA MET A 95 11.69 6.10 2.85
C MET A 95 11.94 7.46 3.53
N ALA A 96 11.89 7.47 4.86
CA ALA A 96 12.24 8.64 5.65
C ALA A 96 13.75 8.90 5.61
N VAL A 97 14.14 10.15 5.29
CA VAL A 97 15.54 10.58 5.32
C VAL A 97 15.83 11.34 6.60
N GLN A 98 16.77 10.85 7.37
CA GLN A 98 17.21 11.47 8.62
C GLN A 98 18.68 11.88 8.54
N VAL A 99 19.01 12.99 9.21
CA VAL A 99 20.39 13.44 9.45
C VAL A 99 20.58 13.56 10.95
N ASN A 100 21.54 12.80 11.50
CA ASN A 100 21.77 12.68 12.94
C ASN A 100 20.47 12.39 13.75
N GLY A 101 19.58 11.50 13.21
CA GLY A 101 18.33 11.13 13.84
C GLY A 101 17.18 12.13 13.65
N LYS A 102 17.39 13.28 13.02
CA LYS A 102 16.33 14.27 12.75
C LYS A 102 15.80 14.09 11.34
N LEU A 103 14.48 13.94 11.20
CA LEU A 103 13.80 13.83 9.90
C LEU A 103 14.05 15.10 9.07
N LYS A 104 14.53 14.94 7.84
CA LYS A 104 14.81 16.02 6.89
C LYS A 104 13.98 15.94 5.61
N GLY A 105 13.45 14.77 5.29
CA GLY A 105 12.62 14.58 4.10
C GLY A 105 12.15 13.15 3.95
N THR A 106 11.48 12.90 2.84
CA THR A 106 11.06 11.58 2.39
C THR A 106 11.45 11.41 0.94
N ILE A 107 11.94 10.24 0.57
CA ILE A 107 12.26 9.87 -0.81
C ILE A 107 11.41 8.67 -1.20
N THR A 108 10.88 8.68 -2.43
CA THR A 108 10.16 7.54 -3.01
C THR A 108 11.13 6.76 -3.89
N MET A 109 11.40 5.52 -3.53
CA MET A 109 12.35 4.66 -4.22
C MET A 109 11.73 3.30 -4.54
N PRO A 110 12.23 2.58 -5.57
CA PRO A 110 11.84 1.18 -5.77
C PRO A 110 12.12 0.35 -4.51
N ALA A 111 11.23 -0.60 -4.22
CA ALA A 111 11.44 -1.52 -3.11
C ALA A 111 12.76 -2.29 -3.30
N ASP A 112 13.47 -2.53 -2.22
CA ASP A 112 14.76 -3.24 -2.20
C ASP A 112 15.88 -2.57 -3.03
N SER A 113 15.82 -1.24 -3.20
CA SER A 113 16.88 -0.47 -3.84
C SER A 113 18.22 -0.64 -3.12
N GLU A 114 19.31 -0.62 -3.88
CA GLU A 114 20.66 -0.70 -3.35
C GLU A 114 20.98 0.49 -2.43
N GLU A 115 21.78 0.25 -1.40
CA GLU A 115 22.17 1.28 -0.42
C GLU A 115 22.76 2.53 -1.07
N LYS A 116 23.60 2.38 -2.09
CA LYS A 116 24.20 3.49 -2.82
C LYS A 116 23.14 4.38 -3.48
N ALA A 117 22.19 3.78 -4.18
CA ALA A 117 21.11 4.51 -4.86
C ALA A 117 20.22 5.26 -3.86
N VAL A 118 19.96 4.65 -2.69
CA VAL A 118 19.18 5.29 -1.61
C VAL A 118 19.92 6.49 -1.00
N VAL A 119 21.23 6.36 -0.80
CA VAL A 119 22.08 7.45 -0.27
C VAL A 119 22.16 8.59 -1.25
N ASP A 120 22.37 8.31 -2.54
CA ASP A 120 22.44 9.33 -3.59
C ASP A 120 21.10 10.09 -3.71
N ALA A 121 19.99 9.38 -3.69
CA ALA A 121 18.67 9.99 -3.67
C ALA A 121 18.40 10.82 -2.40
N ALA A 122 18.88 10.35 -1.24
CA ALA A 122 18.74 11.08 0.01
C ALA A 122 19.55 12.39 0.01
N LEU A 123 20.75 12.38 -0.58
CA LEU A 123 21.60 13.55 -0.73
C LEU A 123 21.06 14.55 -1.77
N ALA A 124 20.22 14.13 -2.70
CA ALA A 124 19.56 15.03 -3.65
C ALA A 124 18.45 15.87 -3.02
N VAL A 125 17.99 15.56 -1.82
CA VAL A 125 16.96 16.32 -1.10
C VAL A 125 17.56 17.64 -0.58
N GLU A 126 17.03 18.79 -1.02
CA GLU A 126 17.53 20.14 -0.63
C GLU A 126 17.76 20.33 0.88
N LYS A 127 16.82 19.84 1.72
CA LYS A 127 16.92 19.95 3.18
C LYS A 127 18.04 19.09 3.76
N VAL A 128 18.40 18.02 3.07
CA VAL A 128 19.53 17.14 3.44
C VAL A 128 20.83 17.80 3.00
N GLN A 129 20.89 18.35 1.78
CA GLN A 129 22.06 19.09 1.28
C GLN A 129 22.46 20.22 2.24
N LYS A 130 21.49 21.07 2.62
CA LYS A 130 21.72 22.18 3.59
C LYS A 130 22.15 21.67 4.96
N ALA A 131 21.73 20.46 5.35
CA ALA A 131 22.09 19.89 6.65
C ALA A 131 23.41 19.12 6.64
N THR A 132 23.97 18.83 5.47
CA THR A 132 25.25 18.13 5.27
C THR A 132 26.35 19.06 4.74
N GLU A 133 26.00 20.32 4.42
CA GLU A 133 26.95 21.30 3.91
C GLU A 133 28.07 21.56 4.93
N GLY A 134 29.33 21.40 4.52
CA GLY A 134 30.50 21.52 5.40
C GLY A 134 30.67 20.36 6.41
N MET A 135 29.93 19.26 6.24
CA MET A 135 30.03 18.10 7.13
C MET A 135 30.47 16.86 6.36
N LYS A 136 31.18 15.97 7.07
CA LYS A 136 31.60 14.66 6.53
C LYS A 136 30.63 13.58 6.98
N ILE A 137 30.13 12.75 6.04
CA ILE A 137 29.33 11.57 6.35
C ILE A 137 30.27 10.53 6.98
N VAL A 138 30.02 10.19 8.24
CA VAL A 138 30.82 9.21 9.01
C VAL A 138 30.23 7.83 8.91
N LYS A 139 28.90 7.73 8.87
CA LYS A 139 28.19 6.46 8.83
C LYS A 139 26.79 6.63 8.22
N THR A 140 26.40 5.65 7.44
CA THR A 140 25.02 5.51 6.94
C THR A 140 24.36 4.33 7.65
N ILE A 141 23.13 4.53 8.12
CA ILE A 141 22.30 3.47 8.68
C ILE A 141 21.07 3.35 7.78
N LEU A 142 20.99 2.25 7.05
CA LEU A 142 19.87 1.92 6.19
C LEU A 142 18.98 0.86 6.85
N VAL A 143 17.70 1.17 7.02
CA VAL A 143 16.67 0.18 7.32
C VAL A 143 15.88 -0.01 6.03
N LYS A 144 16.01 -1.18 5.41
CA LYS A 144 15.40 -1.50 4.12
C LYS A 144 13.92 -1.10 4.08
N ASN A 145 13.53 -0.44 3.00
CA ASN A 145 12.15 -0.04 2.72
C ASN A 145 11.50 0.87 3.78
N ARG A 146 12.27 1.50 4.65
CA ARG A 146 11.73 2.28 5.77
C ARG A 146 12.41 3.62 6.00
N LEU A 147 13.70 3.63 6.24
CA LEU A 147 14.45 4.87 6.50
C LEU A 147 15.93 4.76 6.15
N VAL A 148 16.52 5.91 5.85
CA VAL A 148 17.96 6.12 5.79
C VAL A 148 18.35 7.22 6.77
N ASN A 149 19.35 6.96 7.62
CA ASN A 149 19.89 7.94 8.56
C ASN A 149 21.37 8.19 8.24
N LEU A 150 21.68 9.42 7.89
CA LEU A 150 23.03 9.89 7.60
C LEU A 150 23.63 10.48 8.89
N ILE A 151 24.68 9.86 9.41
CA ILE A 151 25.42 10.39 10.55
C ILE A 151 26.56 11.25 10.01
N VAL A 152 26.49 12.55 10.30
CA VAL A 152 27.46 13.55 9.84
C VAL A 152 28.17 14.17 11.05
N LYS A 153 29.46 14.52 10.87
CA LYS A 153 30.25 15.30 11.83
C LYS A 153 30.84 16.53 11.13
N PRO A 154 31.02 17.66 11.82
CA PRO A 154 31.74 18.80 11.28
C PRO A 154 33.15 18.39 10.91
N GLN A 155 33.66 18.95 9.82
CA GLN A 155 35.02 18.76 9.33
C GLN A 155 36.03 19.45 10.22
#